data_7c44143bbe1e80ab1625ab6e185ec49f
#
_entry.id   7c44143bbe1e80ab1625ab6e185ec49f
#
_cell.length_a   1.000
_cell.length_b   1.000
_cell.length_c   1.000
_cell.angle_alpha   90.00
_cell.angle_beta   90.00
_cell.angle_gamma   90.00
#
_symmetry.space_group_name_H-M   'P 1'
#
loop_
_entity.id
_entity.type
_entity.pdbx_description
1 polymer ?
#
loop_
_entity_poly.entity_id
_entity_poly.type
_entity_poly.pdbx_seq_one_letter_code
_entity_poly.pdbx_strand_id
1 'polypeptide(L)'
;MLDKQTHTLIAQRLNQAEKQREQIRAVSLDYPNITIEDAYAVQREWVNIKIAEGRTLKGHKIGLTSKAMQASSQISEPDYGALLDDMFFHDGGDIPTDRFIVRVLKWSWRLCWRNRCAALTARCSTSTMPRIM
;
A
#
# COMPACT_ATOMS: atom_id res chain seq x y z
N MET A 1 19.73 -12.61 -4.58
CA MET A 1 19.44 -11.21 -4.92
C MET A 1 19.27 -11.11 -6.42
N LEU A 2 18.17 -10.54 -6.87
CA LEU A 2 17.94 -10.30 -8.30
C LEU A 2 18.74 -9.07 -8.76
N ASP A 3 18.98 -8.95 -10.05
CA ASP A 3 19.68 -7.81 -10.61
C ASP A 3 18.74 -6.58 -10.76
N LYS A 4 19.33 -5.40 -10.88
CA LYS A 4 18.58 -4.14 -10.98
C LYS A 4 17.65 -4.10 -12.20
N GLN A 5 18.03 -4.73 -13.31
CA GLN A 5 17.21 -4.78 -14.51
C GLN A 5 15.92 -5.57 -14.26
N THR A 6 16.02 -6.69 -13.56
CA THR A 6 14.88 -7.51 -13.15
C THR A 6 13.96 -6.74 -12.20
N HIS A 7 14.50 -5.99 -11.21
CA HIS A 7 13.69 -5.14 -10.32
C HIS A 7 12.88 -4.11 -11.13
N THR A 8 13.52 -3.44 -12.08
CA THR A 8 12.84 -2.45 -12.93
C THR A 8 11.76 -3.10 -13.80
N LEU A 9 12.02 -4.27 -14.37
CA LEU A 9 11.06 -4.99 -15.20
C LEU A 9 9.83 -5.43 -14.39
N ILE A 10 10.04 -5.95 -13.19
CA ILE A 10 8.94 -6.32 -12.28
C ILE A 10 8.14 -5.07 -11.89
N ALA A 11 8.81 -3.96 -11.56
CA ALA A 11 8.14 -2.70 -11.21
C ALA A 11 7.30 -2.15 -12.37
N GLN A 12 7.80 -2.21 -13.61
CA GLN A 12 7.05 -1.82 -14.81
C GLN A 12 5.82 -2.70 -15.01
N ARG A 13 5.96 -4.03 -14.85
CA ARG A 13 4.85 -4.98 -14.95
C ARG A 13 3.76 -4.69 -13.92
N LEU A 14 4.15 -4.41 -12.67
CA LEU A 14 3.20 -4.02 -11.60
C LEU A 14 2.50 -2.70 -11.92
N ASN A 15 3.23 -1.69 -12.42
CA ASN A 15 2.66 -0.42 -12.83
C ASN A 15 1.67 -0.55 -13.99
N GLN A 16 1.99 -1.42 -14.95
CA GLN A 16 1.09 -1.69 -16.07
C GLN A 16 -0.17 -2.44 -15.62
N ALA A 17 -0.05 -3.44 -14.77
CA ALA A 17 -1.18 -4.17 -14.19
C ALA A 17 -2.14 -3.25 -13.44
N GLU A 18 -1.62 -2.30 -12.67
CA GLU A 18 -2.41 -1.28 -11.99
C GLU A 18 -3.15 -0.37 -12.99
N LYS A 19 -2.47 0.09 -14.05
CA LYS A 19 -3.09 0.93 -15.09
C LYS A 19 -4.18 0.21 -15.89
N GLN A 20 -3.97 -1.06 -16.18
CA GLN A 20 -4.92 -1.91 -16.90
C GLN A 20 -6.00 -2.47 -16.00
N ARG A 21 -5.81 -2.38 -14.65
CA ARG A 21 -6.70 -2.95 -13.63
C ARG A 21 -6.86 -4.46 -13.77
N GLU A 22 -5.78 -5.12 -14.09
CA GLU A 22 -5.73 -6.57 -14.26
C GLU A 22 -4.91 -7.21 -13.15
N GLN A 23 -5.41 -8.36 -12.66
CA GLN A 23 -4.63 -9.19 -11.77
C GLN A 23 -3.50 -9.87 -12.55
N ILE A 24 -2.31 -9.84 -11.97
CA ILE A 24 -1.18 -10.59 -12.51
C ILE A 24 -0.84 -11.77 -11.59
N ARG A 25 -0.17 -12.75 -12.14
CA ARG A 25 0.37 -13.87 -11.37
C ARG A 25 1.34 -13.34 -10.31
N ALA A 26 1.35 -13.99 -9.15
CA ALA A 26 2.25 -13.60 -8.06
C ALA A 26 3.71 -13.65 -8.50
N VAL A 27 4.44 -12.57 -8.24
CA VAL A 27 5.85 -12.42 -8.64
C VAL A 27 6.73 -13.54 -8.07
N SER A 28 6.43 -14.03 -6.87
CA SER A 28 7.13 -15.16 -6.23
C SER A 28 7.02 -16.49 -6.98
N LEU A 29 6.00 -16.66 -7.82
CA LEU A 29 5.88 -17.85 -8.67
C LEU A 29 6.78 -17.77 -9.90
N ASP A 30 7.03 -16.58 -10.42
CA ASP A 30 7.93 -16.34 -11.55
C ASP A 30 9.38 -16.25 -11.07
N TYR A 31 9.61 -15.79 -9.84
CA TYR A 31 10.92 -15.62 -9.21
C TYR A 31 10.95 -16.30 -7.82
N PRO A 32 11.07 -17.63 -7.72
CA PRO A 32 10.99 -18.36 -6.43
C PRO A 32 12.07 -17.96 -5.42
N ASN A 33 13.19 -17.41 -5.89
CA ASN A 33 14.33 -16.98 -5.06
C ASN A 33 14.29 -15.48 -4.71
N ILE A 34 13.14 -14.82 -4.91
CA ILE A 34 12.99 -13.40 -4.54
C ILE A 34 13.10 -13.24 -3.01
N THR A 35 13.91 -12.28 -2.58
CA THR A 35 14.09 -11.94 -1.16
C THR A 35 13.20 -10.76 -0.76
N ILE A 36 13.09 -10.51 0.55
CA ILE A 36 12.38 -9.33 1.06
C ILE A 36 13.07 -8.04 0.60
N GLU A 37 14.41 -8.03 0.57
CA GLU A 37 15.20 -6.91 0.07
C GLU A 37 14.94 -6.64 -1.41
N ASP A 38 14.82 -7.71 -2.23
CA ASP A 38 14.44 -7.59 -3.64
C ASP A 38 13.03 -6.99 -3.79
N ALA A 39 12.08 -7.41 -2.97
CA ALA A 39 10.72 -6.89 -2.98
C ALA A 39 10.69 -5.39 -2.66
N TYR A 40 11.46 -4.93 -1.68
CA TYR A 40 11.61 -3.50 -1.38
C TYR A 40 12.38 -2.75 -2.47
N ALA A 41 13.33 -3.39 -3.16
CA ALA A 41 13.99 -2.80 -4.33
C ALA A 41 12.99 -2.58 -5.47
N VAL A 42 12.14 -3.57 -5.75
CA VAL A 42 11.05 -3.44 -6.72
C VAL A 42 10.06 -2.33 -6.32
N GLN A 43 9.69 -2.23 -5.03
CA GLN A 43 8.84 -1.15 -4.54
C GLN A 43 9.47 0.23 -4.80
N ARG A 44 10.77 0.40 -4.53
CA ARG A 44 11.48 1.67 -4.81
C ARG A 44 11.44 2.02 -6.29
N GLU A 45 11.72 1.06 -7.17
CA GLU A 45 11.65 1.29 -8.62
C GLU A 45 10.23 1.65 -9.07
N TRP A 46 9.21 0.99 -8.53
CA TRP A 46 7.80 1.33 -8.82
C TRP A 46 7.47 2.75 -8.36
N VAL A 47 7.90 3.16 -7.15
CA VAL A 47 7.73 4.55 -6.66
C VAL A 47 8.43 5.55 -7.56
N ASN A 48 9.65 5.24 -8.03
CA ASN A 48 10.38 6.09 -8.97
C ASN A 48 9.62 6.28 -10.29
N ILE A 49 9.01 5.21 -10.83
CA ILE A 49 8.15 5.29 -12.01
C ILE A 49 6.96 6.23 -11.75
N LYS A 50 6.29 6.11 -10.60
CA LYS A 50 5.16 6.96 -10.23
C LYS A 50 5.57 8.43 -10.07
N ILE A 51 6.73 8.70 -9.48
CA ILE A 51 7.26 10.07 -9.36
C ILE A 51 7.59 10.65 -10.74
N ALA A 52 8.16 9.84 -11.64
CA ALA A 52 8.41 10.27 -13.02
C ALA A 52 7.11 10.55 -13.81
N GLU A 53 6.00 9.90 -13.42
CA GLU A 53 4.65 10.16 -13.93
C GLU A 53 3.97 11.39 -13.27
N GLY A 54 4.67 12.11 -12.40
CA GLY A 54 4.18 13.33 -11.75
C GLY A 54 3.49 13.11 -10.41
N ARG A 55 3.58 11.90 -9.81
CA ARG A 55 3.04 11.64 -8.48
C ARG A 55 3.98 12.12 -7.38
N THR A 56 3.43 12.38 -6.21
CA THR A 56 4.20 12.86 -5.04
C THR A 56 4.07 11.87 -3.89
N LEU A 57 5.20 11.51 -3.29
CA LEU A 57 5.22 10.70 -2.08
C LEU A 57 4.68 11.51 -0.89
N LYS A 58 3.61 11.04 -0.26
CA LYS A 58 2.94 11.69 0.88
C LYS A 58 3.26 11.04 2.24
N GLY A 59 3.71 9.80 2.25
CA GLY A 59 4.04 9.11 3.48
C GLY A 59 4.17 7.60 3.29
N HIS A 60 4.09 6.89 4.41
CA HIS A 60 4.20 5.44 4.43
C HIS A 60 3.07 4.81 5.27
N LYS A 61 2.66 3.62 4.90
CA LYS A 61 1.74 2.77 5.65
C LYS A 61 2.50 1.56 6.18
N ILE A 62 2.39 1.31 7.49
CA ILE A 62 2.95 0.11 8.12
C ILE A 62 1.86 -0.96 8.17
N GLY A 63 2.19 -2.18 7.78
CA GLY A 63 1.34 -3.36 7.84
C GLY A 63 1.94 -4.46 8.71
N LEU A 64 1.21 -5.58 8.86
CA LEU A 64 1.63 -6.78 9.60
C LEU A 64 2.14 -6.48 11.02
N THR A 65 1.50 -5.55 11.74
CA THR A 65 1.94 -5.11 13.07
C THR A 65 1.55 -6.08 14.19
N SER A 66 0.60 -7.00 13.96
CA SER A 66 0.19 -7.99 14.94
C SER A 66 0.76 -9.38 14.65
N LYS A 67 1.08 -10.13 15.70
CA LYS A 67 1.60 -11.51 15.58
C LYS A 67 0.63 -12.45 14.86
N ALA A 68 -0.68 -12.27 15.05
CA ALA A 68 -1.70 -13.04 14.35
C ALA A 68 -1.65 -12.80 12.82
N MET A 69 -1.51 -11.56 12.38
CA MET A 69 -1.38 -11.22 10.96
C MET A 69 -0.06 -11.71 10.37
N GLN A 70 1.03 -11.62 11.12
CA GLN A 70 2.33 -12.16 10.71
C GLN A 70 2.26 -13.68 10.51
N ALA A 71 1.66 -14.41 11.45
CA ALA A 71 1.48 -15.85 11.34
C ALA A 71 0.59 -16.25 10.15
N SER A 72 -0.50 -15.52 9.92
CA SER A 72 -1.40 -15.73 8.78
C SER A 72 -0.72 -15.51 7.43
N SER A 73 0.19 -14.55 7.34
CA SER A 73 0.92 -14.20 6.11
C SER A 73 2.24 -14.95 5.96
N GLN A 74 2.64 -15.73 6.96
CA GLN A 74 3.94 -16.42 7.02
C GLN A 74 5.14 -15.47 6.91
N ILE A 75 4.98 -14.22 7.37
CA ILE A 75 6.00 -13.19 7.41
C ILE A 75 6.22 -12.80 8.88
N SER A 76 7.44 -12.91 9.36
CA SER A 76 7.76 -12.76 10.79
C SER A 76 7.96 -11.32 11.27
N GLU A 77 7.92 -10.36 10.36
CA GLU A 77 8.20 -8.95 10.62
C GLU A 77 7.12 -8.03 10.05
N PRO A 78 6.96 -6.81 10.58
CA PRO A 78 6.12 -5.79 9.96
C PRO A 78 6.63 -5.40 8.58
N ASP A 79 5.70 -5.02 7.70
CA ASP A 79 6.00 -4.46 6.39
C ASP A 79 5.64 -2.97 6.29
N TYR A 80 6.12 -2.30 5.25
CA TYR A 80 5.72 -0.94 4.96
C TYR A 80 5.55 -0.72 3.45
N GLY A 81 4.64 0.18 3.10
CA GLY A 81 4.39 0.60 1.74
C GLY A 81 4.43 2.12 1.59
N ALA A 82 4.84 2.61 0.43
CA ALA A 82 4.80 4.01 0.08
C ALA A 82 3.38 4.45 -0.25
N LEU A 83 2.99 5.63 0.23
CA LEU A 83 1.69 6.25 -0.07
C LEU A 83 1.91 7.47 -0.98
N LEU A 84 1.31 7.43 -2.15
CA LEU A 84 1.33 8.51 -3.14
C LEU A 84 0.11 9.43 -2.97
N ASP A 85 0.19 10.63 -3.53
CA ASP A 85 -0.85 11.66 -3.44
C ASP A 85 -2.22 11.20 -3.94
N ASP A 86 -2.25 10.38 -4.97
CA ASP A 86 -3.47 9.85 -5.56
C ASP A 86 -4.13 8.70 -4.76
N MET A 87 -3.50 8.22 -3.70
CA MET A 87 -4.05 7.21 -2.79
C MET A 87 -4.87 7.81 -1.65
N PHE A 88 -4.98 9.14 -1.59
CA PHE A 88 -5.70 9.85 -0.54
C PHE A 88 -7.04 10.34 -1.05
N PHE A 89 -8.07 10.16 -0.24
CA PHE A 89 -9.42 10.67 -0.46
C PHE A 89 -9.81 11.55 0.71
N HIS A 90 -10.66 12.54 0.44
CA HIS A 90 -11.21 13.39 1.49
C HIS A 90 -12.16 12.60 2.38
N ASP A 91 -12.20 12.95 3.65
CA ASP A 91 -13.18 12.38 4.59
C ASP A 91 -14.60 12.72 4.14
N GLY A 92 -15.48 11.70 4.09
CA GLY A 92 -16.84 11.84 3.56
C GLY A 92 -16.96 11.95 2.05
N GLY A 93 -15.84 11.84 1.31
CA GLY A 93 -15.84 11.85 -0.16
C GLY A 93 -16.13 10.47 -0.77
N ASP A 94 -16.53 10.48 -2.02
CA ASP A 94 -16.76 9.25 -2.79
C ASP A 94 -15.44 8.63 -3.24
N ILE A 95 -15.33 7.32 -3.10
CA ILE A 95 -14.18 6.55 -3.58
C ILE A 95 -14.59 5.83 -4.87
N PRO A 96 -14.01 6.17 -6.05
CA PRO A 96 -14.34 5.53 -7.31
C PRO A 96 -14.02 4.04 -7.26
N THR A 97 -15.03 3.20 -7.46
CA THR A 97 -14.86 1.74 -7.36
C THR A 97 -14.12 1.14 -8.53
N ASP A 98 -14.14 1.81 -9.66
CA ASP A 98 -13.47 1.43 -10.90
C ASP A 98 -11.95 1.66 -10.86
N ARG A 99 -11.44 2.29 -9.80
CA ARG A 99 -10.01 2.52 -9.58
C ARG A 99 -9.26 1.27 -9.13
N PHE A 100 -9.93 0.32 -8.49
CA PHE A 100 -9.30 -0.81 -7.82
C PHE A 100 -9.41 -2.10 -8.64
N ILE A 101 -8.36 -2.93 -8.60
CA ILE A 101 -8.37 -4.28 -9.16
C ILE A 101 -9.25 -5.18 -8.29
N VAL A 102 -8.98 -5.21 -6.97
CA VAL A 102 -9.76 -5.93 -5.97
C VAL A 102 -10.03 -5.01 -4.79
N ARG A 103 -11.28 -4.95 -4.36
CA ARG A 103 -11.72 -4.06 -3.29
C ARG A 103 -11.71 -4.80 -1.95
N VAL A 104 -10.90 -4.29 -1.02
CA VAL A 104 -10.86 -4.78 0.36
C VAL A 104 -10.89 -3.59 1.31
N LEU A 105 -11.87 -3.56 2.22
CA LEU A 105 -11.94 -2.55 3.27
C LEU A 105 -11.23 -3.07 4.51
N LYS A 106 -10.27 -2.28 5.02
CA LYS A 106 -9.58 -2.54 6.29
C LYS A 106 -9.67 -1.31 7.19
N TRP A 107 -10.07 -1.51 8.45
CA TRP A 107 -10.02 -0.48 9.47
C TRP A 107 -8.61 -0.43 10.07
N SER A 108 -8.05 0.76 10.24
CA SER A 108 -6.73 0.94 10.83
C SER A 108 -6.69 2.21 11.68
N TRP A 109 -6.04 2.11 12.84
CA TRP A 109 -5.78 3.28 13.69
C TRP A 109 -4.64 4.11 13.10
N ARG A 110 -4.80 5.43 13.09
CA ARG A 110 -3.76 6.36 12.68
C ARG A 110 -3.06 6.93 13.91
N LEU A 111 -1.74 6.72 14.02
CA LEU A 111 -0.92 7.41 15.01
C LEU A 111 -0.48 8.76 14.43
N CYS A 112 -0.94 9.85 15.05
CA CYS A 112 -0.47 11.21 14.76
C CYS A 112 0.58 11.61 15.79
N TRP A 113 1.82 11.81 15.36
CA TRP A 113 2.86 12.38 16.23
C TRP A 113 2.63 13.89 16.43
N ARG A 114 2.75 14.35 17.68
CA ARG A 114 2.27 15.62 18.22
C ARG A 114 2.73 16.90 17.50
N ASN A 115 3.80 16.88 16.72
CA ASN A 115 4.39 18.09 16.14
C ASN A 115 4.09 18.37 14.67
N ARG A 116 3.30 17.53 13.98
CA ARG A 116 2.93 17.76 12.57
C ARG A 116 1.44 17.64 12.25
N CYS A 117 0.61 17.44 13.25
CA CYS A 117 -0.83 17.27 13.07
C CYS A 117 -1.66 18.48 13.55
N ALA A 118 -1.10 19.69 13.52
CA ALA A 118 -1.82 20.90 13.89
C ALA A 118 -2.98 21.28 12.92
N ALA A 119 -3.18 20.52 11.84
CA ALA A 119 -4.18 20.85 10.82
C ALA A 119 -5.34 19.84 10.71
N LEU A 120 -5.49 18.88 11.61
CA LEU A 120 -6.57 17.89 11.57
C LEU A 120 -7.20 17.70 12.95
N THR A 121 -7.91 18.71 13.41
CA THR A 121 -8.98 18.54 14.39
C THR A 121 -10.20 17.95 13.69
N ALA A 122 -10.11 16.71 13.25
CA ALA A 122 -11.29 15.93 12.96
C ALA A 122 -11.93 15.58 14.30
N ARG A 123 -13.03 16.23 14.65
CA ARG A 123 -13.90 15.83 15.75
C ARG A 123 -14.35 14.39 15.47
N CYS A 124 -13.92 13.46 16.29
CA CYS A 124 -14.55 12.16 16.40
C CYS A 124 -15.97 12.37 16.94
N SER A 125 -16.93 12.54 16.06
CA SER A 125 -18.34 12.45 16.45
C SER A 125 -18.61 10.97 16.71
N THR A 126 -18.88 10.65 17.96
CA THR A 126 -19.45 9.38 18.40
C THR A 126 -20.81 9.19 17.74
N SER A 127 -20.84 8.61 16.55
CA SER A 127 -22.06 8.08 15.99
C SER A 127 -22.11 6.58 16.23
N THR A 128 -23.11 6.23 16.98
CA THR A 128 -23.63 4.92 17.36
C THR A 128 -23.33 3.81 16.34
N MET A 129 -22.60 2.78 16.80
CA MET A 129 -22.46 1.52 16.06
C MET A 129 -23.83 0.86 15.85
N PRO A 130 -24.19 0.42 14.64
CA PRO A 130 -25.21 -0.59 14.49
C PRO A 130 -24.63 -1.95 14.90
N ARG A 131 -25.25 -2.59 15.89
CA ARG A 131 -25.03 -4.01 16.20
C ARG A 131 -25.43 -4.83 14.98
N ILE A 132 -24.48 -5.58 14.43
CA ILE A 132 -24.78 -6.65 13.50
C ILE A 132 -24.93 -7.93 14.34
N MET A 133 -26.16 -8.47 14.34
CA MET A 133 -26.42 -9.84 14.78
C MET A 133 -25.87 -10.82 13.73
#